data_8fd251926d2b839cfc0f1599b69cc232
#
_entry.id   8fd251926d2b839cfc0f1599b69cc232
#
_cell.length_a   1.000
_cell.length_b   1.000
_cell.length_c   1.000
_cell.angle_alpha   90.00
_cell.angle_beta   90.00
_cell.angle_gamma   90.00
#
_symmetry.space_group_name_H-M   'P 1'
#
loop_
_entity.id
_entity.type
_entity.pdbx_description
1 polymer ?
#
loop_
_entity_poly.entity_id
_entity_poly.type
_entity_poly.pdbx_seq_one_letter_code
_entity_poly.pdbx_strand_id
1 'polypeptide(L)'
;MATLFVRVALDGQRMHYVYLLRSVSHPDQSYVGQTADLKRRMDSHNAGRSPHTAKYRPWRLVTYLGFDTQEKALAFERYLKSGSGQAFARRRLW
;
A
#
# COMPACT_ATOMS: atom_id res chain seq x y z
N MET A 1 4.82 -19.24 2.77
CA MET A 1 3.40 -19.51 2.64
C MET A 1 2.63 -18.26 2.30
N ALA A 2 2.32 -17.41 3.28
CA ALA A 2 1.61 -16.17 3.02
C ALA A 2 2.33 -15.28 2.00
N THR A 3 3.65 -15.28 2.00
CA THR A 3 4.47 -14.48 1.10
C THR A 3 4.20 -14.81 -0.36
N LEU A 4 3.94 -16.09 -0.67
CA LEU A 4 3.66 -16.50 -2.05
C LEU A 4 2.39 -15.85 -2.58
N PHE A 5 1.36 -15.79 -1.74
CA PHE A 5 0.07 -15.23 -2.17
C PHE A 5 0.08 -13.72 -2.32
N VAL A 6 0.98 -13.02 -1.64
CA VAL A 6 1.08 -11.56 -1.83
C VAL A 6 1.85 -11.16 -3.07
N ARG A 7 2.46 -12.11 -3.80
CA ARG A 7 3.27 -11.81 -4.98
C ARG A 7 2.62 -12.13 -6.29
N VAL A 8 1.86 -13.23 -6.35
CA VAL A 8 1.28 -13.69 -7.61
C VAL A 8 -0.16 -14.10 -7.41
N ALA A 9 -0.95 -13.98 -8.46
CA ALA A 9 -2.29 -14.53 -8.51
C ALA A 9 -2.20 -16.05 -8.64
N LEU A 10 -3.32 -16.73 -8.39
CA LEU A 10 -3.37 -18.19 -8.39
C LEU A 10 -3.08 -18.79 -9.77
N ASP A 11 -3.26 -18.03 -10.84
CA ASP A 11 -2.95 -18.46 -12.21
C ASP A 11 -1.52 -18.15 -12.64
N GLY A 12 -0.67 -17.71 -11.71
CA GLY A 12 0.72 -17.40 -12.00
C GLY A 12 0.98 -15.96 -12.40
N GLN A 13 -0.05 -15.16 -12.58
CA GLN A 13 0.12 -13.75 -12.91
C GLN A 13 0.42 -12.95 -11.66
N ARG A 14 1.16 -11.84 -11.83
CA ARG A 14 1.46 -10.97 -10.71
C ARG A 14 0.26 -10.09 -10.38
N MET A 15 0.07 -9.88 -9.10
CA MET A 15 -0.94 -8.94 -8.61
C MET A 15 -0.35 -7.54 -8.50
N HIS A 16 -1.22 -6.55 -8.48
CA HIS A 16 -0.87 -5.16 -8.24
C HIS A 16 -1.57 -4.73 -6.96
N TYR A 17 -0.83 -4.12 -6.03
CA TYR A 17 -1.33 -3.87 -4.69
C TYR A 17 -1.49 -2.39 -4.43
N VAL A 18 -2.60 -2.04 -3.79
CA VAL A 18 -2.74 -0.75 -3.12
C VAL A 18 -2.50 -1.01 -1.65
N TYR A 19 -1.60 -0.24 -1.03
CA TYR A 19 -1.20 -0.47 0.34
C TYR A 19 -1.33 0.82 1.15
N LEU A 20 -1.68 0.63 2.42
CA LEU A 20 -1.90 1.72 3.36
C LEU A 20 -0.91 1.58 4.50
N LEU A 21 -0.13 2.62 4.72
CA LEU A 21 0.92 2.65 5.73
C LEU A 21 0.61 3.68 6.81
N ARG A 22 1.01 3.38 8.04
CA ARG A 22 0.99 4.35 9.13
C ARG A 22 2.38 4.45 9.73
N SER A 23 2.82 5.68 9.99
CA SER A 23 4.11 5.90 10.64
C SER A 23 4.05 5.40 12.08
N VAL A 24 5.10 4.69 12.48
CA VAL A 24 5.22 4.22 13.86
C VAL A 24 5.60 5.37 14.78
N SER A 25 6.50 6.24 14.32
CA SER A 25 6.98 7.38 15.13
C SER A 25 6.02 8.56 15.14
N HIS A 26 5.21 8.71 14.09
CA HIS A 26 4.27 9.82 13.94
C HIS A 26 2.92 9.24 13.49
N PRO A 27 2.10 8.69 14.44
CA PRO A 27 0.90 7.94 14.08
C PRO A 27 -0.19 8.73 13.34
N ASP A 28 -0.12 10.06 13.34
CA ASP A 28 -1.02 10.90 12.55
C ASP A 28 -0.61 10.95 11.08
N GLN A 29 0.55 10.42 10.72
CA GLN A 29 1.03 10.39 9.35
C GLN A 29 0.74 9.06 8.70
N SER A 30 0.15 9.11 7.52
CA SER A 30 -0.23 7.93 6.75
C SER A 30 0.17 8.09 5.30
N TYR A 31 0.22 6.97 4.58
CA TYR A 31 0.61 6.97 3.17
C TYR A 31 -0.16 5.89 2.43
N VAL A 32 -0.60 6.20 1.22
CA VAL A 32 -1.27 5.25 0.33
C VAL A 32 -0.47 5.20 -0.95
N GLY A 33 -0.13 3.99 -1.39
CA GLY A 33 0.65 3.78 -2.60
C GLY A 33 0.22 2.54 -3.36
N GLN A 34 0.87 2.30 -4.51
CA GLN A 34 0.61 1.17 -5.37
C GLN A 34 1.94 0.52 -5.74
N THR A 35 1.97 -0.80 -5.78
CA THR A 35 3.19 -1.53 -6.16
C THR A 35 2.83 -2.93 -6.67
N ALA A 36 3.71 -3.49 -7.50
CA ALA A 36 3.63 -4.89 -7.89
C ALA A 36 4.45 -5.80 -6.98
N ASP A 37 5.25 -5.22 -6.07
CA ASP A 37 6.08 -5.98 -5.14
C ASP A 37 6.01 -5.33 -3.76
N LEU A 38 5.08 -5.83 -2.96
CA LEU A 38 4.75 -5.23 -1.67
C LEU A 38 5.93 -5.26 -0.70
N LYS A 39 6.61 -6.41 -0.60
CA LYS A 39 7.74 -6.54 0.32
C LYS A 39 8.88 -5.59 -0.04
N ARG A 40 9.24 -5.54 -1.32
CA ARG A 40 10.31 -4.66 -1.78
C ARG A 40 9.98 -3.21 -1.55
N ARG A 41 8.72 -2.83 -1.77
CA ARG A 41 8.28 -1.45 -1.56
C ARG A 41 8.31 -1.06 -0.10
N MET A 42 7.89 -1.98 0.80
CA MET A 42 7.97 -1.75 2.24
C MET A 42 9.41 -1.57 2.68
N ASP A 43 10.30 -2.43 2.20
CA ASP A 43 11.73 -2.31 2.52
C ASP A 43 12.28 -0.97 2.05
N SER A 44 11.86 -0.52 0.87
CA SER A 44 12.30 0.77 0.32
C SER A 44 11.83 1.94 1.16
N HIS A 45 10.58 1.94 1.60
CA HIS A 45 10.06 3.00 2.49
C HIS A 45 10.85 3.04 3.79
N ASN A 46 11.09 1.89 4.41
CA ASN A 46 11.76 1.84 5.71
C ASN A 46 13.27 2.05 5.61
N ALA A 47 13.85 1.89 4.42
CA ALA A 47 15.25 2.23 4.16
C ALA A 47 15.44 3.72 3.85
N GLY A 48 14.34 4.48 3.73
CA GLY A 48 14.42 5.91 3.46
C GLY A 48 14.68 6.28 2.01
N ARG A 49 14.42 5.36 1.07
CA ARG A 49 14.67 5.60 -0.35
C ARG A 49 13.58 6.41 -1.03
N SER A 50 12.40 6.49 -0.42
CA SER A 50 11.29 7.28 -0.94
C SER A 50 11.28 8.63 -0.24
N PRO A 51 11.49 9.75 -0.96
CA PRO A 51 11.58 11.06 -0.32
C PRO A 51 10.34 11.45 0.48
N HIS A 52 9.16 11.05 0.01
CA HIS A 52 7.90 11.42 0.67
C HIS A 52 7.69 10.73 2.00
N THR A 53 8.30 9.56 2.21
CA THR A 53 8.06 8.76 3.41
C THR A 53 9.28 8.65 4.33
N ALA A 54 10.47 9.03 3.84
CA ALA A 54 11.71 8.87 4.61
C ALA A 54 11.66 9.57 5.97
N LYS A 55 11.04 10.73 6.03
CA LYS A 55 10.98 11.57 7.22
C LYS A 55 10.22 10.89 8.38
N TYR A 56 9.22 10.09 8.07
CA TYR A 56 8.33 9.50 9.08
C TYR A 56 8.50 8.01 9.25
N ARG A 57 9.62 7.47 8.81
CA ARG A 57 9.90 6.04 9.02
C ARG A 57 10.23 5.79 10.49
N PRO A 58 10.02 4.53 10.98
CA PRO A 58 9.59 3.37 10.21
C PRO A 58 8.08 3.37 9.97
N TRP A 59 7.70 2.70 8.89
CA TRP A 59 6.32 2.55 8.50
C TRP A 59 5.85 1.13 8.77
N ARG A 60 4.60 0.99 9.19
CA ARG A 60 3.98 -0.32 9.28
C ARG A 60 2.84 -0.43 8.28
N LEU A 61 2.66 -1.61 7.76
CA LEU A 61 1.57 -1.91 6.83
C LEU A 61 0.28 -2.09 7.64
N VAL A 62 -0.75 -1.32 7.29
CA VAL A 62 -2.05 -1.43 7.96
C VAL A 62 -2.96 -2.36 7.16
N THR A 63 -3.07 -2.11 5.86
CA THR A 63 -3.98 -2.84 4.97
C THR A 63 -3.38 -2.85 3.57
N TYR A 64 -3.64 -3.90 2.82
CA TYR A 64 -3.37 -3.89 1.39
C TYR A 64 -4.46 -4.63 0.65
N LEU A 65 -4.66 -4.25 -0.62
CA LEU A 65 -5.63 -4.89 -1.51
C LEU A 65 -4.92 -5.26 -2.79
N GLY A 66 -5.18 -6.46 -3.30
CA GLY A 66 -4.58 -6.95 -4.53
C GLY A 66 -5.56 -6.87 -5.68
N PHE A 67 -5.06 -6.44 -6.84
CA PHE A 67 -5.84 -6.32 -8.07
C PHE A 67 -5.12 -7.08 -9.18
N ASP A 68 -5.90 -7.64 -10.09
CA ASP A 68 -5.34 -8.43 -11.19
C ASP A 68 -4.70 -7.57 -12.29
N THR A 69 -4.99 -6.26 -12.31
CA THR A 69 -4.38 -5.35 -13.28
C THR A 69 -3.87 -4.10 -12.59
N GLN A 70 -2.84 -3.50 -13.19
CA GLN A 70 -2.30 -2.24 -12.69
C GLN A 70 -3.31 -1.11 -12.80
N GLU A 71 -4.11 -1.11 -13.86
CA GLU A 71 -5.14 -0.09 -14.07
C GLU A 71 -6.13 -0.03 -12.91
N LYS A 72 -6.59 -1.20 -12.46
CA LYS A 72 -7.51 -1.26 -11.32
C LYS A 72 -6.85 -0.77 -10.05
N ALA A 73 -5.61 -1.15 -9.82
CA ALA A 73 -4.88 -0.70 -8.63
C ALA A 73 -4.69 0.82 -8.62
N LEU A 74 -4.28 1.39 -9.75
CA LEU A 74 -4.10 2.83 -9.86
C LEU A 74 -5.41 3.60 -9.70
N ALA A 75 -6.50 3.06 -10.25
CA ALA A 75 -7.82 3.67 -10.10
C ALA A 75 -8.26 3.67 -8.63
N PHE A 76 -8.01 2.57 -7.93
CA PHE A 76 -8.38 2.47 -6.52
C PHE A 76 -7.51 3.39 -5.65
N GLU A 77 -6.23 3.49 -5.97
CA GLU A 77 -5.34 4.43 -5.27
C GLU A 77 -5.85 5.86 -5.40
N ARG A 78 -6.22 6.26 -6.62
CA ARG A 78 -6.79 7.60 -6.83
C ARG A 78 -8.09 7.79 -6.05
N TYR A 79 -8.94 6.76 -6.05
CA TYR A 79 -10.18 6.82 -5.28
C TYR A 79 -9.93 7.06 -3.80
N LEU A 80 -8.96 6.36 -3.22
CA LEU A 80 -8.65 6.50 -1.80
C LEU A 80 -8.14 7.90 -1.44
N LYS A 81 -7.66 8.66 -2.43
CA LYS A 81 -7.20 10.04 -2.22
C LYS A 81 -8.30 11.06 -2.43
N SER A 82 -9.47 10.65 -2.92
CA SER A 82 -10.65 11.51 -3.02
C SER A 82 -11.36 11.61 -1.67
N GLY A 83 -12.29 12.56 -1.55
CA GLY A 83 -13.04 12.74 -0.31
C GLY A 83 -13.85 11.50 0.08
N SER A 84 -14.57 10.92 -0.88
CA SER A 84 -15.38 9.73 -0.60
C SER A 84 -14.50 8.50 -0.33
N GLY A 85 -13.37 8.38 -1.01
CA GLY A 85 -12.43 7.29 -0.77
C GLY A 85 -11.76 7.40 0.58
N GLN A 86 -11.44 8.59 1.03
CA GLN A 86 -10.89 8.80 2.36
C GLN A 86 -11.91 8.41 3.43
N ALA A 87 -13.19 8.75 3.25
CA ALA A 87 -14.25 8.34 4.17
C ALA A 87 -14.41 6.83 4.21
N PHE A 88 -14.37 6.19 3.04
CA PHE A 88 -14.40 4.73 2.95
C PHE A 88 -13.23 4.11 3.70
N ALA A 89 -12.03 4.61 3.47
CA ALA A 89 -10.82 4.07 4.09
C ALA A 89 -10.85 4.20 5.62
N ARG A 90 -11.33 5.33 6.13
CA ARG A 90 -11.45 5.51 7.59
C ARG A 90 -12.36 4.47 8.22
N ARG A 91 -13.39 4.06 7.52
CA ARG A 91 -14.36 3.09 8.06
C ARG A 91 -13.90 1.65 7.90
N ARG A 92 -13.13 1.34 6.84
CA ARG A 92 -12.92 -0.05 6.44
C ARG A 92 -11.46 -0.49 6.42
N LEU A 93 -10.52 0.44 6.21
CA LEU A 93 -9.15 0.06 5.91
C LEU A 93 -8.14 0.50 6.97
N TRP A 94 -8.38 1.63 7.60
CA TRP A 94 -7.52 2.12 8.65
C TRP A 94 -7.91 1.55 10.01
#